data_f0d354cfc75111fb64ef1a7d6cb87366
#
_entry.id   f0d354cfc75111fb64ef1a7d6cb87366
#
_cell.length_a   1.000
_cell.length_b   1.000
_cell.length_c   1.000
_cell.angle_alpha   90.00
_cell.angle_beta   90.00
_cell.angle_gamma   90.00
#
_symmetry.space_group_name_H-M   'P 1'
#
loop_
_entity.id
_entity.type
_entity.pdbx_description
1 polymer ?
#
loop_
_entity_poly.entity_id
_entity_poly.type
_entity_poly.pdbx_seq_one_letter_code
_entity_poly.pdbx_strand_id
1 'polypeptide(L)'
;MPEMGLKDKVAIVTGAGSRADGIGNGRAAAILLAREGARVLLLDATPEWAEATKKMIDAEGGISLVCQADVTNAASCAAAVKTAVDAWGRVDVLVNNVGIGGPPGNAVEVDPEAWDAAMRVNVTSMMLMAKYCIPEMRKQGGGAIVNIASIDGLRGGNPNLMYNASKGAVVNMTRGMATHHGPEGIRANCIAPGYVYTPMVYSRGLEQGLREKRSRNNLLQVEGTGWDIGKGVVFLSSDQARWITGIILSIDGGSTAGTLDTVTPQSAFGKEF
;
A
#
# COMPACT_ATOMS: atom_id res chain seq x y z
N MET A 1 0.21 -4.88 25.93
CA MET A 1 1.04 -4.09 25.00
C MET A 1 0.45 -2.69 24.98
N PRO A 2 1.23 -1.62 24.80
CA PRO A 2 0.64 -0.29 24.65
C PRO A 2 -0.34 -0.32 23.47
N GLU A 3 -1.52 0.28 23.66
CA GLU A 3 -2.54 0.35 22.61
C GLU A 3 -2.00 1.07 21.38
N MET A 4 -2.39 0.62 20.20
CA MET A 4 -1.99 1.25 18.90
C MET A 4 -2.66 2.61 18.69
N GLY A 5 -3.68 2.96 19.49
CA GLY A 5 -4.45 4.20 19.35
C GLY A 5 -5.36 4.22 18.12
N LEU A 6 -5.72 3.05 17.60
CA LEU A 6 -6.58 2.91 16.42
C LEU A 6 -8.05 2.60 16.77
N LYS A 7 -8.36 2.31 18.02
CA LYS A 7 -9.72 2.05 18.49
C LYS A 7 -10.64 3.23 18.17
N ASP A 8 -11.78 2.95 17.56
CA ASP A 8 -12.79 3.92 17.10
C ASP A 8 -12.32 4.94 16.04
N LYS A 9 -11.08 4.82 15.55
CA LYS A 9 -10.61 5.58 14.39
C LYS A 9 -11.28 5.08 13.10
N VAL A 10 -11.44 5.99 12.14
CA VAL A 10 -12.03 5.69 10.84
C VAL A 10 -10.92 5.61 9.79
N ALA A 11 -10.77 4.44 9.19
CA ALA A 11 -9.80 4.17 8.15
C ALA A 11 -10.49 3.95 6.79
N ILE A 12 -9.97 4.57 5.75
CA ILE A 12 -10.36 4.31 4.36
C ILE A 12 -9.23 3.53 3.71
N VAL A 13 -9.52 2.34 3.19
CA VAL A 13 -8.54 1.49 2.48
C VAL A 13 -8.98 1.33 1.03
N THR A 14 -8.16 1.82 0.08
CA THR A 14 -8.43 1.67 -1.35
C THR A 14 -7.88 0.35 -1.89
N GLY A 15 -8.63 -0.32 -2.79
CA GLY A 15 -8.28 -1.65 -3.24
C GLY A 15 -8.28 -2.66 -2.09
N ALA A 16 -9.30 -2.58 -1.23
CA ALA A 16 -9.45 -3.42 -0.05
C ALA A 16 -9.93 -4.84 -0.38
N GLY A 17 -10.37 -5.06 -1.60
CA GLY A 17 -10.72 -6.38 -2.13
C GLY A 17 -9.52 -7.16 -2.66
N SER A 18 -9.82 -8.30 -3.30
CA SER A 18 -8.82 -9.11 -3.98
C SER A 18 -9.46 -9.83 -5.15
N ARG A 19 -8.81 -9.77 -6.33
CA ARG A 19 -9.29 -10.38 -7.58
C ARG A 19 -9.28 -11.91 -7.60
N ALA A 20 -8.68 -12.55 -6.62
CA ALA A 20 -8.66 -13.99 -6.42
C ALA A 20 -8.63 -14.29 -4.92
N ASP A 21 -8.85 -15.54 -4.57
CA ASP A 21 -8.73 -16.03 -3.20
C ASP A 21 -7.34 -15.73 -2.63
N GLY A 22 -7.30 -15.43 -1.34
CA GLY A 22 -6.07 -15.12 -0.62
C GLY A 22 -5.97 -13.67 -0.15
N ILE A 23 -4.78 -13.30 0.31
CA ILE A 23 -4.55 -12.06 1.05
C ILE A 23 -3.65 -11.13 0.24
N GLY A 24 -4.28 -10.10 -0.33
CA GLY A 24 -3.57 -8.96 -0.92
C GLY A 24 -3.21 -7.91 0.13
N ASN A 25 -2.35 -6.95 -0.23
CA ASN A 25 -1.89 -5.91 0.70
C ASN A 25 -3.05 -5.09 1.28
N GLY A 26 -4.00 -4.66 0.43
CA GLY A 26 -5.15 -3.87 0.86
C GLY A 26 -6.10 -4.65 1.76
N ARG A 27 -6.37 -5.92 1.43
CA ARG A 27 -7.18 -6.82 2.28
C ARG A 27 -6.52 -7.02 3.64
N ALA A 28 -5.21 -7.32 3.68
CA ALA A 28 -4.46 -7.48 4.93
C ALA A 28 -4.49 -6.20 5.77
N ALA A 29 -4.25 -5.05 5.15
CA ALA A 29 -4.30 -3.76 5.85
C ALA A 29 -5.67 -3.51 6.48
N ALA A 30 -6.76 -3.74 5.72
CA ALA A 30 -8.12 -3.55 6.19
C ALA A 30 -8.46 -4.45 7.39
N ILE A 31 -8.14 -5.74 7.30
CA ILE A 31 -8.40 -6.71 8.38
C ILE A 31 -7.59 -6.34 9.63
N LEU A 32 -6.30 -6.03 9.48
CA LEU A 32 -5.44 -5.70 10.62
C LEU A 32 -5.84 -4.37 11.29
N LEU A 33 -6.25 -3.36 10.52
CA LEU A 33 -6.79 -2.11 11.09
C LEU A 33 -8.09 -2.38 11.87
N ALA A 34 -8.98 -3.25 11.37
CA ALA A 34 -10.19 -3.62 12.08
C ALA A 34 -9.90 -4.42 13.37
N ARG A 35 -8.88 -5.28 13.38
CA ARG A 35 -8.42 -6.00 14.60
C ARG A 35 -7.91 -5.06 15.69
N GLU A 36 -7.35 -3.90 15.29
CA GLU A 36 -6.94 -2.83 16.22
C GLU A 36 -8.10 -1.91 16.63
N GLY A 37 -9.34 -2.27 16.27
CA GLY A 37 -10.55 -1.56 16.66
C GLY A 37 -10.92 -0.38 15.77
N ALA A 38 -10.28 -0.20 14.62
CA ALA A 38 -10.69 0.80 13.65
C ALA A 38 -11.98 0.40 12.93
N ARG A 39 -12.78 1.40 12.54
CA ARG A 39 -13.90 1.26 11.60
C ARG A 39 -13.38 1.45 10.19
N VAL A 40 -13.55 0.47 9.32
CA VAL A 40 -12.86 0.45 8.04
C VAL A 40 -13.82 0.58 6.86
N LEU A 41 -13.67 1.64 6.06
CA LEU A 41 -14.30 1.74 4.75
C LEU A 41 -13.47 0.99 3.72
N LEU A 42 -14.06 -0.06 3.15
CA LEU A 42 -13.44 -0.94 2.15
C LEU A 42 -13.80 -0.41 0.76
N LEU A 43 -12.88 0.32 0.13
CA LEU A 43 -13.07 0.80 -1.23
C LEU A 43 -12.53 -0.19 -2.24
N ASP A 44 -13.35 -0.55 -3.22
CA ASP A 44 -12.92 -1.29 -4.40
C ASP A 44 -13.78 -0.90 -5.63
N ALA A 45 -13.24 -1.00 -6.82
CA ALA A 45 -13.99 -0.83 -8.05
C ALA A 45 -14.95 -2.02 -8.30
N THR A 46 -14.57 -3.19 -7.75
CA THR A 46 -15.35 -4.44 -7.79
C THR A 46 -15.85 -4.75 -6.38
N PRO A 47 -17.11 -4.40 -6.07
CA PRO A 47 -17.63 -4.49 -4.70
C PRO A 47 -17.60 -5.92 -4.14
N GLU A 48 -17.77 -6.94 -4.98
CA GLU A 48 -17.74 -8.36 -4.58
C GLU A 48 -16.40 -8.75 -3.94
N TRP A 49 -15.30 -8.15 -4.40
CA TRP A 49 -13.98 -8.38 -3.83
C TRP A 49 -13.84 -7.79 -2.42
N ALA A 50 -14.44 -6.61 -2.21
CA ALA A 50 -14.46 -5.94 -0.90
C ALA A 50 -15.43 -6.66 0.06
N GLU A 51 -16.55 -7.17 -0.42
CA GLU A 51 -17.50 -7.98 0.38
C GLU A 51 -16.84 -9.25 0.95
N ALA A 52 -15.96 -9.90 0.20
CA ALA A 52 -15.20 -11.02 0.73
C ALA A 52 -14.27 -10.59 1.89
N THR A 53 -13.68 -9.40 1.82
CA THR A 53 -12.89 -8.83 2.92
C THR A 53 -13.77 -8.46 4.11
N LYS A 54 -14.95 -7.87 3.86
CA LYS A 54 -15.91 -7.55 4.89
C LYS A 54 -16.32 -8.79 5.70
N LYS A 55 -16.65 -9.89 5.02
CA LYS A 55 -16.99 -11.16 5.68
C LYS A 55 -15.89 -11.66 6.62
N MET A 56 -14.61 -11.47 6.26
CA MET A 56 -13.48 -11.84 7.12
C MET A 56 -13.43 -10.94 8.37
N ILE A 57 -13.66 -9.63 8.21
CA ILE A 57 -13.69 -8.67 9.31
C ILE A 57 -14.88 -8.94 10.24
N ASP A 58 -16.06 -9.18 9.68
CA ASP A 58 -17.29 -9.48 10.44
C ASP A 58 -17.14 -10.76 11.26
N ALA A 59 -16.48 -11.79 10.70
CA ALA A 59 -16.22 -13.06 11.39
C ALA A 59 -15.34 -12.90 12.65
N GLU A 60 -14.55 -11.84 12.71
CA GLU A 60 -13.70 -11.47 13.85
C GLU A 60 -14.35 -10.41 14.76
N GLY A 61 -15.58 -9.99 14.49
CA GLY A 61 -16.31 -8.96 15.25
C GLY A 61 -15.86 -7.52 14.96
N GLY A 62 -15.10 -7.30 13.89
CA GLY A 62 -14.67 -5.97 13.46
C GLY A 62 -15.80 -5.17 12.77
N ILE A 63 -15.59 -3.88 12.57
CA ILE A 63 -16.58 -2.96 11.95
C ILE A 63 -16.05 -2.51 10.59
N SER A 64 -16.80 -2.83 9.53
CA SER A 64 -16.46 -2.36 8.19
C SER A 64 -17.69 -2.07 7.33
N LEU A 65 -17.50 -1.24 6.31
CA LEU A 65 -18.51 -0.90 5.30
C LEU A 65 -17.87 -1.00 3.91
N VAL A 66 -18.55 -1.63 2.97
CA VAL A 66 -18.10 -1.67 1.56
C VAL A 66 -18.61 -0.44 0.82
N CYS A 67 -17.74 0.15 0.02
CA CYS A 67 -18.08 1.25 -0.89
C CYS A 67 -17.47 0.97 -2.26
N GLN A 68 -18.32 0.87 -3.28
CA GLN A 68 -17.84 0.82 -4.65
C GLN A 68 -17.36 2.20 -5.08
N ALA A 69 -16.10 2.30 -5.54
CA ALA A 69 -15.55 3.55 -6.03
C ALA A 69 -14.46 3.33 -7.09
N ASP A 70 -14.50 4.15 -8.12
CA ASP A 70 -13.38 4.34 -9.04
C ASP A 70 -12.49 5.48 -8.51
N VAL A 71 -11.35 5.13 -7.95
CA VAL A 71 -10.40 6.10 -7.38
C VAL A 71 -9.72 6.98 -8.43
N THR A 72 -9.89 6.70 -9.72
CA THR A 72 -9.42 7.56 -10.81
C THR A 72 -10.40 8.70 -11.12
N ASN A 73 -11.62 8.65 -10.59
CA ASN A 73 -12.66 9.64 -10.77
C ASN A 73 -12.84 10.52 -9.52
N ALA A 74 -12.70 11.84 -9.69
CA ALA A 74 -12.73 12.79 -8.58
C ALA A 74 -14.10 12.80 -7.84
N ALA A 75 -15.21 12.71 -8.56
CA ALA A 75 -16.54 12.69 -7.94
C ALA A 75 -16.77 11.39 -7.16
N SER A 76 -16.28 10.26 -7.68
CA SER A 76 -16.31 8.96 -6.99
C SER A 76 -15.50 8.99 -5.69
N CYS A 77 -14.28 9.57 -5.72
CA CYS A 77 -13.47 9.75 -4.51
C CYS A 77 -14.19 10.62 -3.46
N ALA A 78 -14.79 11.74 -3.88
CA ALA A 78 -15.54 12.62 -2.98
C ALA A 78 -16.73 11.90 -2.33
N ALA A 79 -17.50 11.14 -3.12
CA ALA A 79 -18.63 10.35 -2.64
C ALA A 79 -18.20 9.27 -1.64
N ALA A 80 -17.08 8.59 -1.91
CA ALA A 80 -16.55 7.58 -1.03
C ALA A 80 -16.11 8.14 0.33
N VAL A 81 -15.43 9.29 0.35
CA VAL A 81 -15.06 9.96 1.61
C VAL A 81 -16.33 10.41 2.36
N LYS A 82 -17.32 10.97 1.64
CA LYS A 82 -18.61 11.31 2.23
C LYS A 82 -19.29 10.11 2.89
N THR A 83 -19.23 8.93 2.28
CA THR A 83 -19.79 7.69 2.87
C THR A 83 -19.18 7.39 4.24
N ALA A 84 -17.85 7.54 4.41
CA ALA A 84 -17.19 7.35 5.71
C ALA A 84 -17.66 8.39 6.74
N VAL A 85 -17.76 9.66 6.31
CA VAL A 85 -18.21 10.76 7.18
C VAL A 85 -19.68 10.60 7.58
N ASP A 86 -20.56 10.24 6.65
CA ASP A 86 -21.98 10.00 6.96
C ASP A 86 -22.15 8.82 7.93
N ALA A 87 -21.35 7.78 7.80
CA ALA A 87 -21.43 6.60 8.65
C ALA A 87 -20.81 6.80 10.05
N TRP A 88 -19.71 7.55 10.15
CA TRP A 88 -18.90 7.57 11.38
C TRP A 88 -18.41 8.97 11.80
N GLY A 89 -18.74 10.01 11.07
CA GLY A 89 -18.49 11.42 11.43
C GLY A 89 -17.07 11.93 11.22
N ARG A 90 -16.13 11.10 10.76
CA ARG A 90 -14.70 11.44 10.68
C ARG A 90 -13.92 10.60 9.67
N VAL A 91 -12.69 11.00 9.37
CA VAL A 91 -11.66 10.21 8.68
C VAL A 91 -10.33 10.44 9.36
N ASP A 92 -9.68 9.38 9.87
CA ASP A 92 -8.39 9.44 10.58
C ASP A 92 -7.24 8.86 9.77
N VAL A 93 -7.51 7.82 8.99
CA VAL A 93 -6.49 7.06 8.25
C VAL A 93 -6.92 6.92 6.80
N LEU A 94 -5.98 7.19 5.88
CA LEU A 94 -6.11 6.87 4.46
C LEU A 94 -5.00 5.90 4.05
N VAL A 95 -5.39 4.73 3.54
CA VAL A 95 -4.46 3.77 2.94
C VAL A 95 -4.66 3.76 1.43
N ASN A 96 -3.75 4.38 0.70
CA ASN A 96 -3.70 4.38 -0.75
C ASN A 96 -2.97 3.14 -1.25
N ASN A 97 -3.72 2.08 -1.57
CA ASN A 97 -3.14 0.80 -1.98
C ASN A 97 -3.44 0.44 -3.44
N VAL A 98 -4.41 1.08 -4.10
CA VAL A 98 -4.70 0.78 -5.51
C VAL A 98 -3.45 0.98 -6.38
N GLY A 99 -3.21 0.01 -7.27
CA GLY A 99 -2.15 0.08 -8.27
C GLY A 99 -2.20 -1.08 -9.25
N ILE A 100 -1.66 -0.83 -10.44
CA ILE A 100 -1.56 -1.81 -11.53
C ILE A 100 -0.13 -1.87 -12.05
N GLY A 101 0.25 -2.97 -12.70
CA GLY A 101 1.56 -3.12 -13.34
C GLY A 101 1.76 -2.25 -14.58
N GLY A 102 0.66 -1.74 -15.13
CA GLY A 102 0.66 -0.89 -16.33
C GLY A 102 1.05 -1.61 -17.63
N PRO A 103 1.27 -0.85 -18.71
CA PRO A 103 1.71 -1.39 -19.99
C PRO A 103 3.14 -1.94 -19.88
N PRO A 104 3.45 -2.99 -20.67
CA PRO A 104 4.81 -3.47 -20.82
C PRO A 104 5.65 -2.50 -21.65
N GLY A 105 6.97 -2.69 -21.61
CA GLY A 105 7.92 -2.04 -22.51
C GLY A 105 8.85 -1.04 -21.85
N ASN A 106 9.95 -0.80 -22.56
CA ASN A 106 10.95 0.23 -22.26
C ASN A 106 10.53 1.59 -22.87
N ALA A 107 11.41 2.59 -22.86
CA ALA A 107 11.12 3.94 -23.32
C ALA A 107 10.78 4.08 -24.83
N VAL A 108 11.13 3.08 -25.63
CA VAL A 108 10.84 3.06 -27.06
C VAL A 108 9.51 2.35 -27.36
N GLU A 109 9.18 1.34 -26.56
CA GLU A 109 8.08 0.39 -26.80
C GLU A 109 6.79 0.76 -26.06
N VAL A 110 6.88 1.49 -24.93
CA VAL A 110 5.72 1.78 -24.09
C VAL A 110 4.69 2.62 -24.84
N ASP A 111 3.44 2.18 -24.80
CA ASP A 111 2.32 2.94 -25.38
C ASP A 111 1.99 4.16 -24.53
N PRO A 112 1.98 5.40 -25.09
CA PRO A 112 1.77 6.62 -24.32
C PRO A 112 0.36 6.73 -23.71
N GLU A 113 -0.69 6.28 -24.37
CA GLU A 113 -2.06 6.36 -23.86
C GLU A 113 -2.24 5.40 -22.68
N ALA A 114 -1.73 4.17 -22.80
CA ALA A 114 -1.72 3.20 -21.71
C ALA A 114 -0.83 3.65 -20.55
N TRP A 115 0.27 4.37 -20.83
CA TRP A 115 1.10 5.03 -19.81
C TRP A 115 0.27 6.03 -18.99
N ASP A 116 -0.42 6.95 -19.66
CA ASP A 116 -1.21 7.99 -18.98
C ASP A 116 -2.35 7.38 -18.17
N ALA A 117 -3.04 6.38 -18.71
CA ALA A 117 -4.07 5.65 -17.99
C ALA A 117 -3.51 4.97 -16.71
N ALA A 118 -2.34 4.35 -16.81
CA ALA A 118 -1.72 3.69 -15.67
C ALA A 118 -1.18 4.69 -14.63
N MET A 119 -0.63 5.83 -15.05
CA MET A 119 -0.25 6.94 -14.15
C MET A 119 -1.47 7.47 -13.40
N ARG A 120 -2.60 7.59 -14.08
CA ARG A 120 -3.86 7.99 -13.44
C ARG A 120 -4.28 7.01 -12.34
N VAL A 121 -4.16 5.70 -12.58
CA VAL A 121 -4.46 4.67 -11.58
C VAL A 121 -3.45 4.67 -10.43
N ASN A 122 -2.13 4.71 -10.73
CA ASN A 122 -1.09 4.50 -9.72
C ASN A 122 -0.73 5.75 -8.91
N VAL A 123 -0.93 6.95 -9.47
CA VAL A 123 -0.47 8.21 -8.87
C VAL A 123 -1.62 9.17 -8.64
N THR A 124 -2.37 9.52 -9.70
CA THR A 124 -3.45 10.52 -9.60
C THR A 124 -4.54 10.09 -8.62
N SER A 125 -4.86 8.80 -8.57
CA SER A 125 -5.86 8.25 -7.64
C SER A 125 -5.50 8.53 -6.18
N MET A 126 -4.22 8.39 -5.80
CA MET A 126 -3.75 8.62 -4.44
C MET A 126 -3.85 10.11 -4.07
N MET A 127 -3.53 11.00 -5.02
CA MET A 127 -3.72 12.44 -4.86
C MET A 127 -5.21 12.78 -4.71
N LEU A 128 -6.09 12.19 -5.52
CA LEU A 128 -7.53 12.44 -5.45
C LEU A 128 -8.12 11.98 -4.11
N MET A 129 -7.77 10.81 -3.62
CA MET A 129 -8.22 10.35 -2.30
C MET A 129 -7.70 11.27 -1.19
N ALA A 130 -6.43 11.66 -1.23
CA ALA A 130 -5.86 12.61 -0.26
C ALA A 130 -6.57 13.97 -0.31
N LYS A 131 -6.89 14.48 -1.50
CA LYS A 131 -7.63 15.75 -1.69
C LYS A 131 -8.94 15.80 -0.89
N TYR A 132 -9.66 14.69 -0.80
CA TYR A 132 -10.94 14.65 -0.11
C TYR A 132 -10.84 14.17 1.35
N CYS A 133 -9.84 13.36 1.70
CA CYS A 133 -9.62 12.93 3.08
C CYS A 133 -8.97 14.02 3.95
N ILE A 134 -8.02 14.78 3.43
CA ILE A 134 -7.28 15.81 4.19
C ILE A 134 -8.20 16.86 4.83
N PRO A 135 -9.21 17.42 4.15
CA PRO A 135 -10.14 18.34 4.79
C PRO A 135 -10.87 17.74 6.00
N GLU A 136 -11.20 16.45 5.96
CA GLU A 136 -11.84 15.77 7.09
C GLU A 136 -10.84 15.52 8.23
N MET A 137 -9.60 15.16 7.91
CA MET A 137 -8.52 15.02 8.91
C MET A 137 -8.23 16.34 9.63
N ARG A 138 -8.24 17.47 8.92
CA ARG A 138 -8.07 18.81 9.51
C ARG A 138 -9.09 19.14 10.58
N LYS A 139 -10.36 18.74 10.41
CA LYS A 139 -11.45 19.04 11.38
C LYS A 139 -11.17 18.47 12.76
N GLN A 140 -10.37 17.42 12.85
CA GLN A 140 -10.03 16.77 14.12
C GLN A 140 -8.55 16.96 14.54
N GLY A 141 -7.84 17.86 13.86
CA GLY A 141 -6.48 18.24 14.22
C GLY A 141 -5.39 17.26 13.77
N GLY A 142 -5.68 16.34 12.84
CA GLY A 142 -4.66 15.46 12.30
C GLY A 142 -5.18 14.17 11.68
N GLY A 143 -4.25 13.37 11.17
CA GLY A 143 -4.54 12.08 10.52
C GLY A 143 -3.27 11.38 10.05
N ALA A 144 -3.44 10.21 9.44
CA ALA A 144 -2.35 9.44 8.86
C ALA A 144 -2.67 8.99 7.43
N ILE A 145 -1.73 9.23 6.51
CA ILE A 145 -1.79 8.75 5.13
C ILE A 145 -0.68 7.72 4.94
N VAL A 146 -1.01 6.53 4.45
CA VAL A 146 -0.06 5.49 4.08
C VAL A 146 -0.23 5.17 2.60
N ASN A 147 0.79 5.52 1.79
CA ASN A 147 0.82 5.24 0.36
C ASN A 147 1.60 3.95 0.10
N ILE A 148 1.06 3.05 -0.73
CA ILE A 148 1.74 1.81 -1.12
C ILE A 148 2.46 2.02 -2.46
N ALA A 149 3.80 2.15 -2.38
CA ALA A 149 4.66 2.20 -3.56
C ALA A 149 5.14 0.79 -3.98
N SER A 150 6.43 0.64 -4.17
CA SER A 150 7.18 -0.60 -4.45
C SER A 150 8.67 -0.31 -4.27
N ILE A 151 9.49 -1.33 -4.06
CA ILE A 151 10.95 -1.23 -4.22
C ILE A 151 11.33 -0.76 -5.63
N ASP A 152 10.49 -1.02 -6.62
CA ASP A 152 10.69 -0.55 -8.00
C ASP A 152 10.53 0.99 -8.14
N GLY A 153 9.99 1.66 -7.13
CA GLY A 153 10.02 3.13 -7.01
C GLY A 153 11.30 3.67 -6.38
N LEU A 154 12.14 2.80 -5.82
CA LEU A 154 13.43 3.17 -5.20
C LEU A 154 14.61 2.83 -6.10
N ARG A 155 14.43 1.86 -6.99
CA ARG A 155 15.43 1.39 -7.95
C ARG A 155 14.78 0.95 -9.26
N GLY A 156 15.48 1.03 -10.37
CA GLY A 156 15.07 0.41 -11.63
C GLY A 156 15.24 -1.11 -11.54
N GLY A 157 14.21 -1.89 -11.75
CA GLY A 157 14.27 -3.36 -11.66
C GLY A 157 13.07 -4.04 -12.32
N ASN A 158 11.98 -3.30 -12.49
CA ASN A 158 10.81 -3.78 -13.20
C ASN A 158 11.00 -3.61 -14.72
N PRO A 159 10.67 -4.63 -15.54
CA PRO A 159 10.74 -4.52 -16.99
C PRO A 159 9.77 -3.47 -17.57
N ASN A 160 8.73 -3.10 -16.85
CA ASN A 160 7.78 -2.07 -17.26
C ASN A 160 8.24 -0.70 -16.77
N LEU A 161 8.76 0.14 -17.67
CA LEU A 161 9.27 1.48 -17.33
C LEU A 161 8.21 2.33 -16.62
N MET A 162 6.96 2.27 -17.08
CA MET A 162 5.84 3.00 -16.46
C MET A 162 5.68 2.66 -14.98
N TYR A 163 5.81 1.39 -14.60
CA TYR A 163 5.67 0.97 -13.21
C TYR A 163 6.73 1.59 -12.32
N ASN A 164 8.01 1.54 -12.74
CA ASN A 164 9.12 2.19 -12.03
C ASN A 164 8.86 3.68 -11.83
N ALA A 165 8.48 4.39 -12.90
CA ALA A 165 8.21 5.82 -12.88
C ALA A 165 7.03 6.15 -11.95
N SER A 166 5.91 5.41 -12.03
CA SER A 166 4.74 5.66 -11.21
C SER A 166 5.03 5.45 -9.72
N LYS A 167 5.77 4.39 -9.37
CA LYS A 167 6.10 4.09 -7.98
C LYS A 167 7.15 5.05 -7.41
N GLY A 168 8.06 5.57 -8.25
CA GLY A 168 8.95 6.69 -7.92
C GLY A 168 8.21 8.00 -7.67
N ALA A 169 7.18 8.28 -8.48
CA ALA A 169 6.29 9.42 -8.26
C ALA A 169 5.55 9.34 -6.91
N VAL A 170 5.02 8.17 -6.53
CA VAL A 170 4.38 7.94 -5.22
C VAL A 170 5.36 8.20 -4.07
N VAL A 171 6.61 7.74 -4.19
CA VAL A 171 7.67 7.97 -3.20
C VAL A 171 7.87 9.46 -2.95
N ASN A 172 8.05 10.25 -4.00
CA ASN A 172 8.31 11.70 -3.82
C ASN A 172 7.04 12.49 -3.49
N MET A 173 5.88 12.09 -4.03
CA MET A 173 4.58 12.67 -3.66
C MET A 173 4.31 12.52 -2.16
N THR A 174 4.69 11.39 -1.56
CA THR A 174 4.55 11.18 -0.10
C THR A 174 5.34 12.20 0.70
N ARG A 175 6.58 12.50 0.30
CA ARG A 175 7.40 13.56 0.94
C ARG A 175 6.76 14.93 0.79
N GLY A 176 6.23 15.23 -0.40
CA GLY A 176 5.48 16.46 -0.65
C GLY A 176 4.24 16.59 0.26
N MET A 177 3.45 15.51 0.38
CA MET A 177 2.30 15.48 1.30
C MET A 177 2.72 15.69 2.76
N ALA A 178 3.81 15.06 3.20
CA ALA A 178 4.33 15.24 4.56
C ALA A 178 4.75 16.68 4.83
N THR A 179 5.40 17.33 3.86
CA THR A 179 5.84 18.72 3.97
C THR A 179 4.66 19.69 4.02
N HIS A 180 3.66 19.49 3.16
CA HIS A 180 2.52 20.41 3.05
C HIS A 180 1.54 20.27 4.22
N HIS A 181 1.32 19.05 4.73
CA HIS A 181 0.27 18.76 5.69
C HIS A 181 0.77 18.39 7.10
N GLY A 182 2.08 18.27 7.28
CA GLY A 182 2.69 18.07 8.60
C GLY A 182 2.33 19.18 9.61
N PRO A 183 2.37 20.48 9.24
CA PRO A 183 1.91 21.57 10.11
C PRO A 183 0.43 21.46 10.52
N GLU A 184 -0.37 20.67 9.82
CA GLU A 184 -1.79 20.43 10.09
C GLU A 184 -2.01 19.17 10.95
N GLY A 185 -0.94 18.58 11.50
CA GLY A 185 -0.99 17.33 12.28
C GLY A 185 -1.19 16.07 11.44
N ILE A 186 -1.06 16.15 10.11
CA ILE A 186 -1.26 15.02 9.20
C ILE A 186 0.07 14.41 8.82
N ARG A 187 0.25 13.12 9.14
CA ARG A 187 1.44 12.36 8.77
C ARG A 187 1.21 11.68 7.41
N ALA A 188 2.18 11.73 6.53
CA ALA A 188 2.14 10.99 5.27
C ALA A 188 3.41 10.15 5.14
N ASN A 189 3.23 8.83 5.03
CA ASN A 189 4.31 7.87 4.90
C ASN A 189 4.07 6.92 3.74
N CYS A 190 5.13 6.29 3.27
CA CYS A 190 5.08 5.33 2.18
C CYS A 190 5.62 3.98 2.63
N ILE A 191 4.98 2.92 2.19
CA ILE A 191 5.54 1.57 2.23
C ILE A 191 6.00 1.19 0.83
N ALA A 192 7.20 0.64 0.71
CA ALA A 192 7.77 0.08 -0.50
C ALA A 192 7.88 -1.45 -0.36
N PRO A 193 6.84 -2.22 -0.77
CA PRO A 193 6.88 -3.67 -0.74
C PRO A 193 7.94 -4.24 -1.67
N GLY A 194 8.58 -5.33 -1.24
CA GLY A 194 9.42 -6.18 -2.09
C GLY A 194 8.62 -7.21 -2.89
N TYR A 195 9.20 -8.38 -3.08
CA TYR A 195 8.60 -9.50 -3.81
C TYR A 195 7.52 -10.22 -2.97
N VAL A 196 6.38 -9.57 -2.77
CA VAL A 196 5.26 -10.12 -2.01
C VAL A 196 4.44 -11.08 -2.88
N TYR A 197 4.09 -12.25 -2.34
CA TYR A 197 3.22 -13.21 -3.00
C TYR A 197 1.75 -12.92 -2.68
N THR A 198 1.06 -12.31 -3.64
CA THR A 198 -0.31 -11.81 -3.50
C THR A 198 -1.18 -12.26 -4.67
N PRO A 199 -2.52 -12.21 -4.55
CA PRO A 199 -3.44 -12.48 -5.65
C PRO A 199 -3.15 -11.69 -6.94
N MET A 200 -2.65 -10.47 -6.84
CA MET A 200 -2.22 -9.70 -8.01
C MET A 200 -1.10 -10.41 -8.79
N VAL A 201 -0.24 -11.14 -8.10
CA VAL A 201 0.92 -11.84 -8.70
C VAL A 201 0.49 -13.19 -9.27
N TYR A 202 -0.17 -14.04 -8.45
CA TYR A 202 -0.44 -15.42 -8.87
C TYR A 202 -1.72 -15.60 -9.72
N SER A 203 -2.67 -14.68 -9.68
CA SER A 203 -3.84 -14.73 -10.57
C SER A 203 -3.49 -14.60 -12.06
N ARG A 204 -2.23 -14.27 -12.38
CA ARG A 204 -1.69 -14.21 -13.75
C ARG A 204 -0.98 -15.49 -14.19
N GLY A 205 -1.05 -16.57 -13.38
CA GLY A 205 -0.43 -17.84 -13.70
C GLY A 205 1.09 -17.87 -13.42
N LEU A 206 1.50 -17.48 -12.22
CA LEU A 206 2.92 -17.55 -11.83
C LEU A 206 3.38 -19.02 -11.73
N GLU A 207 4.37 -19.41 -12.53
CA GLU A 207 4.99 -20.73 -12.48
C GLU A 207 5.69 -20.98 -11.13
N GLN A 208 5.67 -22.25 -10.66
CA GLN A 208 6.25 -22.66 -9.38
C GLN A 208 7.74 -22.26 -9.26
N GLY A 209 8.54 -22.51 -10.29
CA GLY A 209 9.97 -22.16 -10.29
C GLY A 209 10.22 -20.65 -10.18
N LEU A 210 9.34 -19.83 -10.76
CA LEU A 210 9.43 -18.38 -10.64
C LEU A 210 9.03 -17.90 -9.22
N ARG A 211 8.06 -18.57 -8.58
CA ARG A 211 7.72 -18.29 -7.18
C ARG A 211 8.89 -18.53 -6.25
N GLU A 212 9.57 -19.69 -6.37
CA GLU A 212 10.74 -20.01 -5.57
C GLU A 212 11.90 -19.01 -5.80
N LYS A 213 12.14 -18.64 -7.07
CA LYS A 213 13.14 -17.63 -7.40
C LYS A 213 12.81 -16.28 -6.73
N ARG A 214 11.54 -15.87 -6.74
CA ARG A 214 11.11 -14.63 -6.11
C ARG A 214 11.25 -14.67 -4.58
N SER A 215 10.91 -15.79 -3.93
CA SER A 215 11.05 -15.94 -2.47
C SER A 215 12.51 -15.88 -2.01
N ARG A 216 13.44 -16.33 -2.86
CA ARG A 216 14.90 -16.29 -2.58
C ARG A 216 15.57 -14.98 -2.97
N ASN A 217 14.86 -14.08 -3.66
CA ASN A 217 15.43 -12.81 -4.15
C ASN A 217 15.35 -11.69 -3.09
N ASN A 218 15.63 -12.05 -1.84
CA ASN A 218 15.76 -11.13 -0.71
C ASN A 218 16.76 -11.72 0.30
N LEU A 219 17.32 -10.87 1.17
CA LEU A 219 18.37 -11.29 2.11
C LEU A 219 17.89 -12.30 3.15
N LEU A 220 16.61 -12.24 3.56
CA LEU A 220 16.03 -13.18 4.51
C LEU A 220 15.66 -14.52 3.88
N GLN A 221 15.65 -14.62 2.54
CA GLN A 221 15.26 -15.81 1.76
C GLN A 221 13.89 -16.39 2.15
N VAL A 222 12.95 -15.52 2.52
CA VAL A 222 11.58 -15.88 2.87
C VAL A 222 10.59 -15.25 1.90
N GLU A 223 9.44 -15.88 1.74
CA GLU A 223 8.35 -15.31 0.95
C GLU A 223 7.63 -14.22 1.75
N GLY A 224 7.59 -13.00 1.21
CA GLY A 224 6.78 -11.92 1.75
C GLY A 224 5.30 -12.13 1.44
N THR A 225 4.43 -11.73 2.35
CA THR A 225 2.97 -11.87 2.26
C THR A 225 2.28 -10.51 2.40
N GLY A 226 1.00 -10.44 2.03
CA GLY A 226 0.17 -9.26 2.26
C GLY A 226 0.10 -8.86 3.75
N TRP A 227 0.21 -9.85 4.65
CA TRP A 227 0.21 -9.60 6.09
C TRP A 227 1.41 -8.80 6.57
N ASP A 228 2.59 -8.99 5.97
CA ASP A 228 3.79 -8.23 6.32
C ASP A 228 3.62 -6.76 5.97
N ILE A 229 3.00 -6.49 4.82
CA ILE A 229 2.66 -5.12 4.39
C ILE A 229 1.58 -4.52 5.30
N GLY A 230 0.53 -5.29 5.60
CA GLY A 230 -0.57 -4.85 6.48
C GLY A 230 -0.09 -4.46 7.88
N LYS A 231 0.88 -5.18 8.47
CA LYS A 231 1.51 -4.82 9.76
C LYS A 231 2.21 -3.47 9.69
N GLY A 232 2.93 -3.20 8.60
CA GLY A 232 3.55 -1.90 8.36
C GLY A 232 2.52 -0.77 8.22
N VAL A 233 1.38 -1.04 7.56
CA VAL A 233 0.26 -0.09 7.47
C VAL A 233 -0.29 0.24 8.85
N VAL A 234 -0.59 -0.76 9.69
CA VAL A 234 -1.08 -0.56 11.06
C VAL A 234 -0.10 0.29 11.87
N PHE A 235 1.19 -0.06 11.87
CA PHE A 235 2.21 0.71 12.58
C PHE A 235 2.25 2.17 12.13
N LEU A 236 2.35 2.45 10.83
CA LEU A 236 2.43 3.82 10.32
C LEU A 236 1.13 4.62 10.50
N SER A 237 -0.02 3.94 10.61
CA SER A 237 -1.31 4.55 10.89
C SER A 237 -1.51 4.87 12.38
N SER A 238 -0.79 4.21 13.27
CA SER A 238 -0.98 4.23 14.72
C SER A 238 -0.31 5.42 15.41
N ASP A 239 -0.66 5.65 16.67
CA ASP A 239 -0.02 6.65 17.54
C ASP A 239 1.43 6.29 17.87
N GLN A 240 1.84 5.03 17.70
CA GLN A 240 3.23 4.61 17.86
C GLN A 240 4.15 5.24 16.80
N ALA A 241 3.60 5.63 15.65
CA ALA A 241 4.30 6.36 14.60
C ALA A 241 4.13 7.89 14.67
N ARG A 242 3.71 8.45 15.83
CA ARG A 242 3.40 9.88 15.98
C ARG A 242 4.53 10.84 15.58
N TRP A 243 5.78 10.39 15.60
CA TRP A 243 6.98 11.15 15.25
C TRP A 243 7.58 10.75 13.91
N ILE A 244 6.78 10.06 13.06
CA ILE A 244 7.22 9.52 11.76
C ILE A 244 6.35 10.13 10.67
N THR A 245 6.95 10.93 9.78
CA THR A 245 6.32 11.46 8.56
C THR A 245 7.35 11.63 7.46
N GLY A 246 6.96 11.46 6.19
CA GLY A 246 7.82 11.58 5.02
C GLY A 246 8.76 10.39 4.77
N ILE A 247 8.68 9.33 5.58
CA ILE A 247 9.55 8.16 5.42
C ILE A 247 9.04 7.24 4.30
N ILE A 248 10.00 6.52 3.72
CA ILE A 248 9.74 5.42 2.79
C ILE A 248 10.25 4.15 3.46
N LEU A 249 9.31 3.37 3.98
CA LEU A 249 9.60 2.13 4.69
C LEU A 249 9.64 0.96 3.70
N SER A 250 10.82 0.44 3.41
CA SER A 250 10.96 -0.81 2.67
C SER A 250 10.53 -1.98 3.54
N ILE A 251 9.57 -2.78 3.05
CA ILE A 251 9.17 -4.07 3.63
C ILE A 251 9.40 -5.11 2.53
N ASP A 252 10.62 -5.60 2.44
CA ASP A 252 11.13 -6.27 1.25
C ASP A 252 12.10 -7.45 1.52
N GLY A 253 12.22 -7.86 2.79
CA GLY A 253 13.17 -8.90 3.19
C GLY A 253 14.63 -8.52 2.96
N GLY A 254 14.93 -7.21 2.82
CA GLY A 254 16.27 -6.71 2.57
C GLY A 254 16.66 -6.61 1.09
N SER A 255 15.71 -6.80 0.15
CA SER A 255 16.00 -6.75 -1.30
C SER A 255 16.62 -5.43 -1.79
N THR A 256 16.40 -4.34 -1.06
CA THR A 256 17.00 -3.02 -1.37
C THR A 256 18.25 -2.71 -0.55
N ALA A 257 18.56 -3.49 0.49
CA ALA A 257 19.73 -3.28 1.34
C ALA A 257 21.01 -3.88 0.72
N GLY A 258 20.89 -4.94 -0.10
CA GLY A 258 22.02 -5.59 -0.74
C GLY A 258 21.62 -6.81 -1.57
N THR A 259 22.62 -7.53 -2.08
CA THR A 259 22.44 -8.78 -2.83
C THR A 259 23.23 -9.90 -2.16
N LEU A 260 22.74 -11.13 -2.22
CA LEU A 260 23.44 -12.30 -1.66
C LEU A 260 24.73 -12.63 -2.41
N ASP A 261 24.78 -12.30 -3.70
CA ASP A 261 25.96 -12.57 -4.55
C ASP A 261 27.20 -11.76 -4.13
N THR A 262 27.02 -10.71 -3.34
CA THR A 262 28.13 -9.89 -2.80
C THR A 262 28.64 -10.40 -1.45
N VAL A 263 27.92 -11.35 -0.83
CA VAL A 263 28.35 -11.96 0.44
C VAL A 263 29.20 -13.19 0.13
N THR A 264 30.51 -13.00 -0.04
CA THR A 264 31.45 -14.12 -0.17
C THR A 264 31.71 -14.68 1.23
N PRO A 265 31.45 -15.98 1.50
CA PRO A 265 31.78 -16.57 2.79
C PRO A 265 33.28 -16.38 3.08
N GLN A 266 33.63 -16.03 4.31
CA GLN A 266 35.05 -15.84 4.73
C GLN A 266 35.91 -17.07 4.44
N SER A 267 35.31 -18.27 4.35
CA SER A 267 35.95 -19.51 3.92
C SER A 267 36.37 -19.56 2.45
N ALA A 268 35.86 -18.64 1.61
CA ALA A 268 36.26 -18.53 0.21
C ALA A 268 37.55 -17.71 0.02
N PHE A 269 37.93 -16.92 1.01
CA PHE A 269 39.27 -16.33 1.09
C PHE A 269 40.18 -17.39 1.73
N GLY A 270 41.14 -17.94 0.98
CA GLY A 270 42.13 -18.90 1.52
C GLY A 270 42.76 -18.35 2.81
N LYS A 271 43.28 -19.25 3.64
CA LYS A 271 43.91 -18.95 4.95
C LYS A 271 45.21 -18.14 4.85
N GLU A 272 45.25 -17.12 4.04
CA GLU A 272 46.41 -16.23 3.90
C GLU A 272 45.97 -14.78 4.22
N PHE A 273 45.79 -14.54 5.51
CA PHE A 273 46.04 -13.24 6.15
C PHE A 273 46.46 -13.47 7.58
#